data_7ef1c1452555cc1bfa11162b93122251
#
_entry.id   7ef1c1452555cc1bfa11162b93122251
#
_cell.length_a   1.000
_cell.length_b   1.000
_cell.length_c   1.000
_cell.angle_alpha   90.00
_cell.angle_beta   90.00
_cell.angle_gamma   90.00
#
_symmetry.space_group_name_H-M   'P 1'
#
loop_
_entity.id
_entity.type
_entity.pdbx_description
1 polymer ?
#
loop_
_entity_poly.entity_id
_entity_poly.type
_entity_poly.pdbx_seq_one_letter_code
_entity_poly.pdbx_strand_id
1 'polypeptide(L)'
;MKRLTMILAALLLTGCAAYSGGLKPGEARLEDVLRVMGQPAMRWQEPDGALQLAYPRGPMGVHSYMAFIGADGGLQRIENVMDRSAFTRIQAGMGKEQVLRILGPSWPGWTVYFKARDELVWEWRYCDEWNEPARFDVLFDASTETVRSTLSLTESQMGLCEQGGCWCSR
;
A
#
# COMPACT_ATOMS: atom_id res chain seq x y z
N MET A 1 -52.51 -16.29 6.46
CA MET A 1 -51.17 -16.72 6.84
C MET A 1 -50.21 -16.66 5.62
N LYS A 2 -49.97 -15.47 5.02
CA LYS A 2 -49.10 -15.30 3.84
C LYS A 2 -48.37 -13.92 3.81
N ARG A 3 -48.13 -13.30 4.97
CA ARG A 3 -47.47 -11.97 5.02
C ARG A 3 -46.28 -11.90 6.01
N LEU A 4 -45.75 -13.02 6.48
CA LEU A 4 -44.67 -13.04 7.47
C LEU A 4 -43.33 -13.58 6.92
N THR A 5 -43.22 -13.87 5.63
CA THR A 5 -42.04 -14.49 5.01
C THR A 5 -41.19 -13.53 4.20
N MET A 6 -41.47 -12.23 4.23
CA MET A 6 -40.78 -11.24 3.38
C MET A 6 -39.83 -10.26 4.10
N ILE A 7 -39.59 -10.44 5.40
CA ILE A 7 -38.73 -9.52 6.21
C ILE A 7 -37.37 -10.13 6.55
N LEU A 8 -37.09 -11.39 6.19
CA LEU A 8 -35.85 -12.06 6.58
C LEU A 8 -34.74 -12.11 5.49
N ALA A 9 -34.91 -11.42 4.37
CA ALA A 9 -33.96 -11.44 3.23
C ALA A 9 -33.11 -10.16 3.07
N ALA A 10 -33.18 -9.20 4.00
CA ALA A 10 -32.53 -7.91 3.86
C ALA A 10 -31.31 -7.68 4.78
N LEU A 11 -30.74 -8.72 5.38
CA LEU A 11 -29.70 -8.57 6.43
C LEU A 11 -28.37 -9.27 6.16
N LEU A 12 -28.01 -9.57 4.91
CA LEU A 12 -26.72 -10.19 4.59
C LEU A 12 -25.94 -9.42 3.51
N LEU A 13 -25.91 -8.11 3.56
CA LEU A 13 -24.93 -7.29 2.83
C LEU A 13 -24.01 -6.57 3.83
N THR A 14 -23.45 -7.30 4.79
CA THR A 14 -22.25 -6.84 5.47
C THR A 14 -21.09 -7.08 4.52
N GLY A 15 -20.87 -6.08 3.64
CA GLY A 15 -19.72 -6.03 2.76
C GLY A 15 -18.44 -6.28 3.52
N CYS A 16 -17.50 -6.97 2.90
CA CYS A 16 -16.13 -7.12 3.35
C CYS A 16 -15.63 -5.76 3.83
N ALA A 17 -15.49 -5.60 5.14
CA ALA A 17 -14.85 -4.45 5.74
C ALA A 17 -13.38 -4.53 5.35
N ALA A 18 -13.03 -3.96 4.21
CA ALA A 18 -11.66 -3.64 3.92
C ALA A 18 -11.09 -2.96 5.18
N TYR A 19 -9.84 -3.21 5.48
CA TYR A 19 -9.06 -2.81 6.66
C TYR A 19 -9.25 -1.35 7.17
N SER A 20 -10.17 -0.61 6.62
CA SER A 20 -10.52 0.77 6.99
C SER A 20 -11.20 0.91 8.37
N GLY A 21 -11.43 -0.20 9.11
CA GLY A 21 -12.02 -0.14 10.45
C GLY A 21 -13.34 0.64 10.54
N GLY A 22 -14.14 0.64 9.46
CA GLY A 22 -15.38 1.40 9.38
C GLY A 22 -15.21 2.87 8.93
N LEU A 23 -14.00 3.29 8.57
CA LEU A 23 -13.76 4.61 7.98
C LEU A 23 -14.46 4.73 6.62
N LYS A 24 -15.37 5.71 6.50
CA LYS A 24 -16.10 5.96 5.26
C LYS A 24 -15.65 7.28 4.65
N PRO A 25 -15.16 7.29 3.40
CA PRO A 25 -14.93 8.52 2.66
C PRO A 25 -16.18 9.41 2.63
N GLY A 26 -15.97 10.71 2.80
CA GLY A 26 -17.04 11.70 2.88
C GLY A 26 -17.74 11.84 4.27
N GLU A 27 -17.61 10.85 5.16
CA GLU A 27 -18.16 10.89 6.52
C GLU A 27 -17.05 11.06 7.57
N ALA A 28 -15.98 10.27 7.47
CA ALA A 28 -14.86 10.29 8.41
C ALA A 28 -13.97 11.52 8.23
N ARG A 29 -13.30 11.92 9.30
CA ARG A 29 -12.37 13.03 9.34
C ARG A 29 -10.95 12.55 9.69
N LEU A 30 -9.96 13.43 9.57
CA LEU A 30 -8.57 13.16 9.96
C LEU A 30 -8.45 12.53 11.35
N GLU A 31 -9.22 13.01 12.33
CA GLU A 31 -9.18 12.49 13.70
C GLU A 31 -9.65 11.03 13.78
N ASP A 32 -10.65 10.66 12.98
CA ASP A 32 -11.12 9.27 12.89
C ASP A 32 -10.06 8.36 12.25
N VAL A 33 -9.39 8.86 11.21
CA VAL A 33 -8.29 8.12 10.56
C VAL A 33 -7.16 7.89 11.57
N LEU A 34 -6.72 8.91 12.30
CA LEU A 34 -5.67 8.79 13.31
C LEU A 34 -6.08 7.87 14.47
N ARG A 35 -7.34 7.89 14.88
CA ARG A 35 -7.86 7.01 15.94
C ARG A 35 -7.89 5.55 15.52
N VAL A 36 -8.30 5.26 14.27
CA VAL A 36 -8.46 3.89 13.74
C VAL A 36 -7.15 3.31 13.23
N MET A 37 -6.38 4.09 12.45
CA MET A 37 -5.16 3.63 11.80
C MET A 37 -3.87 3.95 12.57
N GLY A 38 -3.97 4.81 13.59
CA GLY A 38 -2.83 5.29 14.36
C GLY A 38 -2.08 6.44 13.68
N GLN A 39 -0.84 6.67 14.12
CA GLN A 39 0.03 7.67 13.49
C GLN A 39 0.57 7.14 12.17
N PRO A 40 0.55 7.95 11.09
CA PRO A 40 1.12 7.55 9.82
C PRO A 40 2.65 7.50 9.90
N ALA A 41 3.25 6.60 9.12
CA ALA A 41 4.71 6.53 8.98
C ALA A 41 5.27 7.74 8.23
N MET A 42 4.49 8.30 7.29
CA MET A 42 4.82 9.53 6.56
C MET A 42 3.56 10.37 6.36
N ARG A 43 3.76 11.68 6.33
CA ARG A 43 2.71 12.67 6.13
C ARG A 43 3.21 13.76 5.18
N TRP A 44 2.43 14.04 4.16
CA TRP A 44 2.64 15.16 3.25
C TRP A 44 1.48 16.12 3.33
N GLN A 45 1.79 17.40 3.30
CA GLN A 45 0.79 18.46 3.25
C GLN A 45 0.89 19.16 1.89
N GLU A 46 -0.23 19.26 1.21
CA GLU A 46 -0.34 19.97 -0.05
C GLU A 46 -0.51 21.48 0.17
N PRO A 47 -0.21 22.32 -0.83
CA PRO A 47 -0.31 23.78 -0.69
C PRO A 47 -1.72 24.28 -0.34
N ASP A 48 -2.75 23.55 -0.71
CA ASP A 48 -4.16 23.83 -0.39
C ASP A 48 -4.57 23.38 1.01
N GLY A 49 -3.67 22.73 1.76
CA GLY A 49 -3.93 22.20 3.10
C GLY A 49 -4.37 20.74 3.13
N ALA A 50 -4.60 20.10 1.98
CA ALA A 50 -4.88 18.67 1.92
C ALA A 50 -3.69 17.84 2.43
N LEU A 51 -3.98 16.61 2.91
CA LEU A 51 -2.95 15.73 3.47
C LEU A 51 -2.97 14.37 2.77
N GLN A 52 -1.77 13.81 2.59
CA GLN A 52 -1.55 12.43 2.24
C GLN A 52 -0.82 11.73 3.40
N LEU A 53 -1.36 10.59 3.84
CA LEU A 53 -0.86 9.84 5.00
C LEU A 53 -0.51 8.42 4.58
N ALA A 54 0.71 7.95 4.89
CA ALA A 54 1.15 6.60 4.55
C ALA A 54 1.14 5.67 5.76
N TYR A 55 0.56 4.49 5.58
CA TYR A 55 0.41 3.44 6.59
C TYR A 55 0.94 2.11 6.04
N PRO A 56 2.27 1.89 6.00
CA PRO A 56 2.85 0.62 5.61
C PRO A 56 2.56 -0.46 6.66
N ARG A 57 2.34 -1.70 6.22
CA ARG A 57 2.15 -2.88 7.07
C ARG A 57 3.37 -3.81 7.07
N GLY A 58 4.51 -3.30 6.60
CA GLY A 58 5.77 -4.05 6.60
C GLY A 58 6.30 -4.40 8.00
N PRO A 59 7.35 -5.25 8.08
CA PRO A 59 8.00 -5.91 6.94
C PRO A 59 7.23 -7.10 6.37
N MET A 60 6.46 -7.83 7.21
CA MET A 60 5.79 -9.08 6.78
C MET A 60 4.41 -8.85 6.15
N GLY A 61 3.83 -7.67 6.32
CA GLY A 61 2.56 -7.33 5.72
C GLY A 61 2.67 -7.10 4.21
N VAL A 62 1.62 -7.47 3.49
CA VAL A 62 1.52 -7.36 2.02
C VAL A 62 0.70 -6.14 1.57
N HIS A 63 0.46 -5.20 2.47
CA HIS A 63 -0.34 -4.01 2.20
C HIS A 63 0.41 -2.75 2.64
N SER A 64 0.17 -1.66 1.94
CA SER A 64 0.48 -0.30 2.37
C SER A 64 -0.71 0.59 1.98
N TYR A 65 -1.24 1.30 2.94
CA TYR A 65 -2.41 2.14 2.71
C TYR A 65 -2.01 3.60 2.64
N MET A 66 -2.60 4.31 1.67
CA MET A 66 -2.55 5.77 1.57
C MET A 66 -3.93 6.33 1.91
N ALA A 67 -4.01 7.19 2.91
CA ALA A 67 -5.21 7.95 3.21
C ALA A 67 -5.07 9.39 2.73
N PHE A 68 -6.07 9.89 2.01
CA PHE A 68 -6.12 11.23 1.44
C PHE A 68 -7.19 12.03 2.17
N ILE A 69 -6.78 13.12 2.77
CA ILE A 69 -7.61 14.04 3.54
C ILE A 69 -7.71 15.35 2.79
N GLY A 70 -8.92 15.83 2.59
CA GLY A 70 -9.15 17.13 1.94
C GLY A 70 -8.71 18.31 2.81
N ALA A 71 -8.61 19.48 2.23
CA ALA A 71 -8.30 20.73 2.93
C ALA A 71 -9.30 21.05 4.06
N ASP A 72 -10.53 20.56 3.93
CA ASP A 72 -11.60 20.66 4.96
C ASP A 72 -11.43 19.68 6.13
N GLY A 73 -10.39 18.81 6.08
CA GLY A 73 -10.13 17.76 7.06
C GLY A 73 -10.95 16.49 6.87
N GLY A 74 -11.76 16.38 5.81
CA GLY A 74 -12.56 15.21 5.49
C GLY A 74 -11.75 14.11 4.81
N LEU A 75 -12.00 12.84 5.16
CA LEU A 75 -11.42 11.70 4.47
C LEU A 75 -12.01 11.60 3.05
N GLN A 76 -11.17 11.72 2.03
CA GLN A 76 -11.58 11.59 0.63
C GLN A 76 -11.54 10.14 0.15
N ARG A 77 -10.45 9.41 0.45
CA ARG A 77 -10.26 8.01 0.07
C ARG A 77 -9.14 7.35 0.87
N ILE A 78 -9.18 6.03 0.92
CA ILE A 78 -8.07 5.17 1.37
C ILE A 78 -7.80 4.17 0.25
N GLU A 79 -6.54 4.05 -0.14
CA GLU A 79 -6.09 3.15 -1.20
C GLU A 79 -5.06 2.16 -0.64
N ASN A 80 -5.17 0.88 -0.99
CA ASN A 80 -4.03 -0.02 -0.88
C ASN A 80 -3.15 0.21 -2.11
N VAL A 81 -1.90 0.62 -1.89
CA VAL A 81 -0.94 0.94 -2.96
C VAL A 81 0.04 -0.20 -3.25
N MET A 82 -0.18 -1.38 -2.65
CA MET A 82 0.59 -2.59 -2.94
C MET A 82 -0.11 -3.42 -4.01
N ASP A 83 -0.30 -2.84 -5.17
CA ASP A 83 -0.92 -3.46 -6.33
C ASP A 83 -0.30 -3.00 -7.66
N ARG A 84 -0.64 -3.71 -8.72
CA ARG A 84 -0.12 -3.44 -10.06
C ARG A 84 -0.43 -2.03 -10.56
N SER A 85 -1.57 -1.47 -10.20
CA SER A 85 -1.96 -0.13 -10.65
C SER A 85 -1.04 0.96 -10.09
N ALA A 86 -0.64 0.83 -8.83
CA ALA A 86 0.33 1.72 -8.21
C ALA A 86 1.75 1.48 -8.76
N PHE A 87 2.15 0.22 -8.98
CA PHE A 87 3.49 -0.11 -9.50
C PHE A 87 3.74 0.42 -10.90
N THR A 88 2.73 0.38 -11.79
CA THR A 88 2.86 0.93 -13.15
C THR A 88 3.01 2.45 -13.19
N ARG A 89 2.74 3.15 -12.11
CA ARG A 89 2.97 4.60 -11.98
C ARG A 89 4.44 4.94 -11.74
N ILE A 90 5.24 3.96 -11.31
CA ILE A 90 6.68 4.16 -11.11
C ILE A 90 7.37 4.14 -12.47
N GLN A 91 8.02 5.26 -12.81
CA GLN A 91 8.67 5.46 -14.10
C GLN A 91 10.15 5.78 -13.90
N ALA A 92 10.98 5.39 -14.87
CA ALA A 92 12.38 5.77 -14.90
C ALA A 92 12.52 7.31 -14.86
N GLY A 93 13.51 7.79 -14.11
CA GLY A 93 13.76 9.21 -13.88
C GLY A 93 13.00 9.83 -12.71
N MET A 94 12.03 9.13 -12.10
CA MET A 94 11.38 9.61 -10.88
C MET A 94 12.37 9.68 -9.71
N GLY A 95 12.29 10.75 -8.92
CA GLY A 95 13.04 10.86 -7.67
C GLY A 95 12.42 10.05 -6.54
N LYS A 96 13.19 9.80 -5.49
CA LYS A 96 12.77 9.06 -4.28
C LYS A 96 11.45 9.59 -3.67
N GLU A 97 11.31 10.91 -3.57
CA GLU A 97 10.10 11.53 -3.00
C GLU A 97 8.84 11.20 -3.81
N GLN A 98 8.94 11.16 -5.14
CA GLN A 98 7.82 10.77 -6.00
C GLN A 98 7.41 9.31 -5.78
N VAL A 99 8.40 8.41 -5.61
CA VAL A 99 8.16 7.00 -5.28
C VAL A 99 7.48 6.87 -3.92
N LEU A 100 7.96 7.59 -2.89
CA LEU A 100 7.36 7.59 -1.56
C LEU A 100 5.92 8.08 -1.57
N ARG A 101 5.59 9.08 -2.38
CA ARG A 101 4.21 9.56 -2.54
C ARG A 101 3.29 8.55 -3.23
N ILE A 102 3.84 7.66 -4.04
CA ILE A 102 3.06 6.61 -4.72
C ILE A 102 2.90 5.37 -3.84
N LEU A 103 3.99 4.87 -3.25
CA LEU A 103 4.03 3.57 -2.57
C LEU A 103 4.11 3.66 -1.04
N GLY A 104 4.46 4.83 -0.50
CA GLY A 104 4.87 4.96 0.90
C GLY A 104 6.28 4.41 1.14
N PRO A 105 6.74 4.43 2.39
CA PRO A 105 8.08 3.96 2.71
C PRO A 105 8.20 2.45 2.54
N SER A 106 9.32 2.02 1.97
CA SER A 106 9.77 0.63 1.99
C SER A 106 10.25 0.23 3.38
N TRP A 107 10.48 -1.07 3.61
CA TRP A 107 11.07 -1.51 4.85
C TRP A 107 12.59 -1.24 4.83
N PRO A 108 13.15 -0.46 5.78
CA PRO A 108 14.56 -0.10 5.77
C PRO A 108 15.51 -1.30 5.80
N GLY A 109 15.13 -2.39 6.47
CA GLY A 109 15.93 -3.62 6.54
C GLY A 109 16.06 -4.38 5.22
N TRP A 110 15.27 -4.03 4.20
CA TRP A 110 15.34 -4.58 2.84
C TRP A 110 15.93 -3.59 1.81
N THR A 111 16.39 -2.45 2.30
CA THR A 111 17.11 -1.49 1.47
C THR A 111 18.54 -1.98 1.25
N VAL A 112 18.95 -2.16 0.00
CA VAL A 112 20.28 -2.66 -0.36
C VAL A 112 20.97 -1.68 -1.28
N TYR A 113 22.25 -1.39 -0.99
CA TYR A 113 23.10 -0.61 -1.87
C TYR A 113 24.19 -1.48 -2.51
N PHE A 114 24.15 -1.58 -3.83
CA PHE A 114 25.14 -2.30 -4.64
C PHE A 114 26.20 -1.33 -5.17
N LYS A 115 27.27 -1.15 -4.42
CA LYS A 115 28.34 -0.18 -4.73
C LYS A 115 28.92 -0.35 -6.14
N ALA A 116 29.13 -1.58 -6.62
CA ALA A 116 29.72 -1.84 -7.93
C ALA A 116 28.83 -1.37 -9.10
N ARG A 117 27.54 -1.22 -8.89
CA ARG A 117 26.57 -0.77 -9.90
C ARG A 117 26.04 0.64 -9.64
N ASP A 118 26.47 1.26 -8.55
CA ASP A 118 25.91 2.50 -8.03
C ASP A 118 24.38 2.44 -7.96
N GLU A 119 23.86 1.36 -7.37
CA GLU A 119 22.45 1.02 -7.39
C GLU A 119 21.91 0.89 -5.96
N LEU A 120 20.87 1.65 -5.66
CA LEU A 120 20.12 1.55 -4.42
C LEU A 120 18.78 0.87 -4.71
N VAL A 121 18.46 -0.19 -3.99
CA VAL A 121 17.20 -0.93 -4.14
C VAL A 121 16.33 -0.70 -2.91
N TRP A 122 15.09 -0.26 -3.17
CA TRP A 122 14.02 -0.26 -2.20
C TRP A 122 13.03 -1.36 -2.53
N GLU A 123 12.64 -2.14 -1.53
CA GLU A 123 11.79 -3.31 -1.69
C GLU A 123 10.50 -3.18 -0.89
N TRP A 124 9.38 -3.55 -1.52
CA TRP A 124 8.06 -3.68 -0.90
C TRP A 124 7.55 -5.10 -1.08
N ARG A 125 6.93 -5.65 -0.04
CA ARG A 125 6.24 -6.94 -0.08
C ARG A 125 4.78 -6.71 -0.45
N TYR A 126 4.26 -7.51 -1.37
CA TYR A 126 2.87 -7.45 -1.79
C TYR A 126 2.31 -8.85 -2.07
N CYS A 127 1.00 -8.94 -2.30
CA CYS A 127 0.34 -10.14 -2.75
C CYS A 127 -0.01 -9.98 -4.22
N ASP A 128 0.45 -10.90 -5.06
CA ASP A 128 0.17 -10.85 -6.48
C ASP A 128 -1.25 -11.30 -6.84
N GLU A 129 -1.57 -11.30 -8.14
CA GLU A 129 -2.89 -11.68 -8.67
C GLU A 129 -3.20 -13.17 -8.45
N TRP A 130 -2.18 -13.99 -8.21
CA TRP A 130 -2.28 -15.43 -7.96
C TRP A 130 -2.32 -15.77 -6.47
N ASN A 131 -2.40 -14.74 -5.61
CA ASN A 131 -2.34 -14.88 -4.15
C ASN A 131 -1.00 -15.42 -3.64
N GLU A 132 0.08 -15.18 -4.40
CA GLU A 132 1.45 -15.47 -3.97
C GLU A 132 2.09 -14.22 -3.36
N PRO A 133 2.84 -14.35 -2.26
CA PRO A 133 3.65 -13.25 -1.75
C PRO A 133 4.78 -12.96 -2.74
N ALA A 134 4.94 -11.69 -3.05
CA ALA A 134 5.90 -11.19 -4.02
C ALA A 134 6.62 -9.95 -3.50
N ARG A 135 7.71 -9.59 -4.16
CA ARG A 135 8.51 -8.41 -3.91
C ARG A 135 8.47 -7.49 -5.12
N PHE A 136 8.22 -6.23 -4.86
CA PHE A 136 8.34 -5.17 -5.84
C PHE A 136 9.54 -4.32 -5.47
N ASP A 137 10.52 -4.29 -6.36
CA ASP A 137 11.77 -3.55 -6.21
C ASP A 137 11.75 -2.31 -7.07
N VAL A 138 12.19 -1.19 -6.51
CA VAL A 138 12.52 0.02 -7.24
C VAL A 138 14.04 0.21 -7.16
N LEU A 139 14.69 0.14 -8.31
CA LEU A 139 16.13 0.26 -8.46
C LEU A 139 16.47 1.70 -8.83
N PHE A 140 17.17 2.38 -7.95
CA PHE A 140 17.62 3.75 -8.15
C PHE A 140 19.08 3.79 -8.59
N ASP A 141 19.40 4.75 -9.43
CA ASP A 141 20.75 5.27 -9.54
C ASP A 141 21.06 6.00 -8.22
N ALA A 142 22.05 5.52 -7.47
CA ALA A 142 22.29 6.04 -6.15
C ALA A 142 22.90 7.45 -6.16
N SER A 143 23.70 7.78 -7.20
CA SER A 143 24.32 9.09 -7.35
C SER A 143 23.32 10.18 -7.75
N THR A 144 22.36 9.87 -8.61
CA THR A 144 21.33 10.82 -9.06
C THR A 144 20.03 10.74 -8.26
N GLU A 145 19.88 9.71 -7.43
CA GLU A 145 18.67 9.42 -6.63
C GLU A 145 17.39 9.24 -7.47
N THR A 146 17.54 8.78 -8.72
CA THR A 146 16.44 8.60 -9.65
C THR A 146 16.22 7.13 -10.00
N VAL A 147 14.96 6.75 -10.26
CA VAL A 147 14.58 5.39 -10.67
C VAL A 147 15.23 5.05 -12.00
N ARG A 148 15.93 3.91 -12.05
CA ARG A 148 16.42 3.27 -13.28
C ARG A 148 15.38 2.33 -13.86
N SER A 149 14.88 1.43 -13.01
CA SER A 149 13.94 0.38 -13.39
C SER A 149 13.20 -0.15 -12.18
N THR A 150 12.22 -1.02 -12.43
CA THR A 150 11.52 -1.79 -11.42
C THR A 150 11.58 -3.28 -11.74
N LEU A 151 11.46 -4.12 -10.71
CA LEU A 151 11.43 -5.56 -10.82
C LEU A 151 10.35 -6.12 -9.90
N SER A 152 9.65 -7.16 -10.35
CA SER A 152 8.74 -7.94 -9.49
C SER A 152 9.11 -9.41 -9.56
N LEU A 153 9.28 -10.05 -8.41
CA LEU A 153 9.52 -11.48 -8.28
C LEU A 153 8.64 -12.05 -7.18
N THR A 154 8.07 -13.24 -7.39
CA THR A 154 7.40 -13.95 -6.30
C THR A 154 8.41 -14.49 -5.30
N GLU A 155 8.01 -14.65 -4.04
CA GLU A 155 8.88 -15.25 -3.02
C GLU A 155 9.23 -16.71 -3.39
N SER A 156 8.37 -17.40 -4.15
CA SER A 156 8.67 -18.71 -4.75
C SER A 156 9.81 -18.63 -5.75
N GLN A 157 9.81 -17.65 -6.66
CA GLN A 157 10.88 -17.44 -7.64
C GLN A 157 12.21 -17.06 -6.98
N MET A 158 12.16 -16.41 -5.83
CA MET A 158 13.33 -16.06 -5.03
C MET A 158 13.86 -17.22 -4.17
N GLY A 159 13.17 -18.37 -4.15
CA GLY A 159 13.53 -19.51 -3.31
C GLY A 159 13.24 -19.30 -1.81
N LEU A 160 12.36 -18.35 -1.47
CA LEU A 160 12.00 -18.02 -0.09
C LEU A 160 10.83 -18.86 0.43
N CYS A 161 10.22 -19.68 -0.41
CA CYS A 161 9.12 -20.57 -0.05
C CYS A 161 9.59 -22.01 0.10
N GLU A 162 9.07 -22.74 1.09
CA GLU A 162 9.28 -24.17 1.23
C GLU A 162 8.60 -24.97 0.12
N GLN A 163 8.90 -26.27 0.00
CA GLN A 163 8.26 -27.15 -0.98
C GLN A 163 6.73 -27.12 -0.78
N GLY A 164 6.01 -26.67 -1.81
CA GLY A 164 4.56 -26.47 -1.78
C GLY A 164 4.10 -25.05 -2.03
N GLY A 165 5.06 -24.11 -2.15
CA GLY A 165 4.79 -22.68 -2.36
C GLY A 165 4.42 -21.93 -1.08
N CYS A 166 4.29 -20.64 -1.18
CA CYS A 166 3.74 -19.81 -0.12
C CYS A 166 2.55 -18.98 -0.65
N TRP A 167 1.64 -18.69 0.25
CA TRP A 167 0.39 -18.01 -0.08
C TRP A 167 0.23 -16.80 0.81
N CYS A 168 -0.38 -15.76 0.29
CA CYS A 168 -0.75 -14.63 1.13
C CYS A 168 -1.78 -15.11 2.17
N SER A 169 -1.53 -14.82 3.44
CA SER A 169 -2.55 -15.00 4.48
C SER A 169 -3.70 -14.02 4.21
N ARG A 170 -4.91 -14.54 4.21
CA ARG A 170 -6.14 -13.73 4.12
C ARG A 170 -6.43 -13.00 5.43
#